data_c6eda740056b5e15366a151bb19e0f0e
#
_entry.id   c6eda740056b5e15366a151bb19e0f0e
#
_cell.length_a   1.000
_cell.length_b   1.000
_cell.length_c   1.000
_cell.angle_alpha   90.00
_cell.angle_beta   90.00
_cell.angle_gamma   90.00
#
_symmetry.space_group_name_H-M   'P 1'
#
loop_
_entity.id
_entity.type
_entity.pdbx_description
1 polymer ?
#
loop_
_entity_poly.entity_id
_entity_poly.type
_entity_poly.pdbx_seq_one_letter_code
_entity_poly.pdbx_strand_id
1 'polypeptide(L)'
;MIKKILNFINKKYFFFNPPVVKNIRLRHFGTLYGGYDIFDEEFVKPIIISCGVGEDISFDIDLINNYDAKVFLVDPTPRSKIYFNRIQNNFGKTSVNNYNETGYIDPKNYNLKKTNSQNLIFLDKAF
;
A
#
# COMPACT_ATOMS: atom_id res chain seq x y z
N MET A 1 33.21 -24.45 -18.98
CA MET A 1 34.06 -23.63 -18.10
C MET A 1 33.28 -22.47 -17.45
N ILE A 2 32.58 -21.66 -18.21
CA ILE A 2 31.82 -20.47 -17.72
C ILE A 2 30.79 -20.81 -16.68
N LYS A 3 29.99 -21.89 -16.83
CA LYS A 3 29.02 -22.33 -15.81
C LYS A 3 29.64 -22.69 -14.45
N LYS A 4 30.84 -23.25 -14.42
CA LYS A 4 31.57 -23.57 -13.17
C LYS A 4 32.08 -22.31 -12.47
N ILE A 5 32.49 -21.30 -13.23
CA ILE A 5 32.94 -20.01 -12.69
C ILE A 5 31.74 -19.22 -12.12
N LEU A 6 30.62 -19.18 -12.85
CA LEU A 6 29.37 -18.56 -12.36
C LEU A 6 28.85 -19.23 -11.09
N ASN A 7 28.88 -20.57 -11.00
CA ASN A 7 28.46 -21.27 -9.78
C ASN A 7 29.43 -21.04 -8.60
N PHE A 8 30.73 -20.85 -8.89
CA PHE A 8 31.71 -20.51 -7.86
C PHE A 8 31.52 -19.08 -7.35
N ILE A 9 31.26 -18.14 -8.23
CA ILE A 9 30.95 -16.74 -7.91
C ILE A 9 29.64 -16.67 -7.12
N ASN A 10 28.59 -17.37 -7.54
CA ASN A 10 27.31 -17.44 -6.83
C ASN A 10 27.42 -18.05 -5.42
N LYS A 11 28.31 -19.03 -5.22
CA LYS A 11 28.56 -19.58 -3.87
C LYS A 11 29.34 -18.64 -2.95
N LYS A 12 30.17 -17.78 -3.51
CA LYS A 12 31.06 -16.90 -2.74
C LYS A 12 30.44 -15.53 -2.44
N TYR A 13 29.52 -15.07 -3.29
CA TYR A 13 28.82 -13.80 -3.12
C TYR A 13 27.33 -14.09 -3.03
N PHE A 14 26.81 -14.05 -1.85
CA PHE A 14 25.42 -14.35 -1.40
C PHE A 14 24.30 -13.58 -2.15
N PHE A 15 24.64 -12.79 -3.15
CA PHE A 15 23.73 -11.89 -3.87
C PHE A 15 22.78 -12.58 -4.86
N PHE A 16 23.05 -13.83 -5.26
CA PHE A 16 22.29 -14.47 -6.35
C PHE A 16 21.47 -15.71 -5.94
N ASN A 17 21.55 -16.12 -4.70
CA ASN A 17 20.69 -17.18 -4.15
C ASN A 17 20.06 -16.70 -2.84
N PRO A 18 19.06 -15.83 -2.90
CA PRO A 18 18.30 -15.51 -1.69
C PRO A 18 17.69 -16.82 -1.14
N PRO A 19 17.64 -17.00 0.18
CA PRO A 19 17.01 -18.16 0.77
C PRO A 19 15.56 -18.22 0.27
N VAL A 20 15.18 -19.36 -0.33
CA VAL A 20 13.79 -19.59 -0.71
C VAL A 20 13.00 -19.81 0.56
N VAL A 21 12.24 -18.81 0.97
CA VAL A 21 11.29 -18.95 2.06
C VAL A 21 10.11 -19.76 1.52
N LYS A 22 9.96 -20.99 2.03
CA LYS A 22 8.84 -21.86 1.69
C LYS A 22 7.66 -21.52 2.60
N ASN A 23 6.43 -21.62 2.04
CA ASN A 23 5.17 -21.42 2.76
C ASN A 23 4.88 -19.98 3.19
N ILE A 24 5.25 -19.00 2.37
CA ILE A 24 4.76 -17.64 2.50
C ILE A 24 3.33 -17.59 1.98
N ARG A 25 2.42 -17.11 2.80
CA ARG A 25 1.07 -16.77 2.39
C ARG A 25 1.02 -15.27 2.11
N LEU A 26 0.73 -14.91 0.87
CA LEU A 26 0.52 -13.53 0.46
C LEU A 26 -0.97 -13.26 0.32
N ARG A 27 -1.37 -12.03 0.64
CA ARG A 27 -2.71 -11.51 0.43
C ARG A 27 -2.62 -10.18 -0.28
N HIS A 28 -3.43 -10.01 -1.33
CA HIS A 28 -3.55 -8.76 -2.06
C HIS A 28 -4.47 -7.78 -1.33
N PHE A 29 -4.04 -6.52 -1.25
CA PHE A 29 -4.80 -5.40 -0.74
C PHE A 29 -4.80 -4.27 -1.76
N GLY A 30 -5.93 -3.60 -1.92
CA GLY A 30 -6.10 -2.53 -2.90
C GLY A 30 -6.53 -3.02 -4.29
N THR A 31 -6.41 -2.16 -5.28
CA THR A 31 -6.67 -2.45 -6.69
C THR A 31 -5.49 -3.20 -7.32
N LEU A 32 -5.69 -3.76 -8.53
CA LEU A 32 -4.55 -4.31 -9.30
C LEU A 32 -3.56 -3.23 -9.73
N TYR A 33 -3.98 -1.96 -9.80
CA TYR A 33 -3.11 -0.83 -10.16
C TYR A 33 -2.35 -0.28 -8.96
N GLY A 34 -3.04 0.04 -7.85
CA GLY A 34 -2.48 0.72 -6.67
C GLY A 34 -2.34 -0.19 -5.45
N GLY A 35 -2.55 -1.51 -5.60
CA GLY A 35 -2.46 -2.47 -4.52
C GLY A 35 -1.13 -3.20 -4.46
N TYR A 36 -0.93 -3.93 -3.37
CA TYR A 36 0.27 -4.72 -3.12
C TYR A 36 -0.06 -6.05 -2.46
N ASP A 37 0.76 -7.05 -2.75
CA ASP A 37 0.75 -8.32 -2.03
C ASP A 37 1.65 -8.21 -0.80
N ILE A 38 1.07 -8.45 0.36
CA ILE A 38 1.81 -8.47 1.63
C ILE A 38 1.63 -9.81 2.33
N PHE A 39 2.50 -10.09 3.30
CA PHE A 39 2.36 -11.28 4.13
C PHE A 39 1.02 -11.27 4.85
N ASP A 40 0.30 -12.41 4.77
CA ASP A 40 -0.96 -12.60 5.49
C ASP A 40 -0.66 -12.96 6.96
N GLU A 41 -0.20 -11.94 7.70
CA GLU A 41 0.08 -12.03 9.12
C GLU A 41 -0.94 -11.21 9.92
N GLU A 42 -1.12 -11.55 11.19
CA GLU A 42 -1.97 -10.76 12.09
C GLU A 42 -1.23 -9.50 12.55
N PHE A 43 -1.33 -8.44 11.76
CA PHE A 43 -0.84 -7.14 12.19
C PHE A 43 -1.78 -6.51 13.22
N VAL A 44 -1.22 -6.03 14.32
CA VAL A 44 -1.98 -5.32 15.36
C VAL A 44 -1.70 -3.83 15.24
N LYS A 45 -2.65 -3.09 14.68
CA LYS A 45 -2.61 -1.62 14.51
C LYS A 45 -1.28 -1.13 13.92
N PRO A 46 -0.89 -1.60 12.74
CA PRO A 46 0.41 -1.24 12.17
C PRO A 46 0.46 0.25 11.82
N ILE A 47 1.68 0.81 11.85
CA ILE A 47 1.97 2.15 11.34
C ILE A 47 2.55 1.98 9.93
N ILE A 48 1.91 2.62 8.95
CA ILE A 48 2.26 2.53 7.54
C ILE A 48 2.72 3.91 7.05
N ILE A 49 3.79 3.93 6.27
CA ILE A 49 4.23 5.11 5.52
C ILE A 49 4.08 4.76 4.04
N SER A 50 3.16 5.45 3.38
CA SER A 50 2.84 5.25 1.96
C SER A 50 3.36 6.43 1.16
N CYS A 51 4.31 6.20 0.27
CA CYS A 51 4.97 7.24 -0.51
C CYS A 51 4.49 7.20 -1.96
N GLY A 52 4.09 8.35 -2.53
CA GLY A 52 3.57 8.44 -3.89
C GLY A 52 2.10 8.05 -3.95
N VAL A 53 1.24 8.89 -3.44
CA VAL A 53 -0.19 8.63 -3.23
C VAL A 53 -1.00 8.60 -4.53
N GLY A 54 -0.71 9.53 -5.45
CA GLY A 54 -1.48 9.65 -6.68
C GLY A 54 -2.97 9.90 -6.44
N GLU A 55 -3.80 9.12 -7.12
CA GLU A 55 -5.28 9.16 -7.00
C GLU A 55 -5.88 7.76 -6.76
N ASP A 56 -5.08 6.86 -6.17
CA ASP A 56 -5.52 5.55 -5.71
C ASP A 56 -4.85 5.21 -4.37
N ILE A 57 -5.63 5.20 -3.30
CA ILE A 57 -5.21 4.82 -1.94
C ILE A 57 -5.95 3.57 -1.47
N SER A 58 -6.38 2.73 -2.40
CA SER A 58 -7.14 1.52 -2.08
C SER A 58 -6.39 0.58 -1.13
N PHE A 59 -5.08 0.42 -1.33
CA PHE A 59 -4.20 -0.33 -0.44
C PHE A 59 -4.24 0.20 1.00
N ASP A 60 -4.10 1.51 1.15
CA ASP A 60 -4.07 2.18 2.46
C ASP A 60 -5.41 2.03 3.20
N ILE A 61 -6.53 2.20 2.48
CA ILE A 61 -7.87 2.03 3.03
C ILE A 61 -8.13 0.58 3.44
N ASP A 62 -7.68 -0.38 2.65
CA ASP A 62 -7.82 -1.79 2.99
C ASP A 62 -7.03 -2.14 4.27
N LEU A 63 -5.84 -1.57 4.47
CA LEU A 63 -5.06 -1.78 5.70
C LEU A 63 -5.74 -1.16 6.92
N ILE A 64 -6.35 0.02 6.80
CA ILE A 64 -7.15 0.62 7.87
C ILE A 64 -8.34 -0.27 8.21
N ASN A 65 -9.07 -0.74 7.19
CA ASN A 65 -10.28 -1.53 7.38
C ASN A 65 -10.01 -2.92 8.00
N ASN A 66 -8.90 -3.55 7.63
CA ASN A 66 -8.57 -4.92 8.08
C ASN A 66 -7.76 -4.96 9.38
N TYR A 67 -6.86 -4.00 9.61
CA TYR A 67 -5.89 -4.04 10.71
C TYR A 67 -5.97 -2.85 11.66
N ASP A 68 -6.92 -1.92 11.50
CA ASP A 68 -6.98 -0.64 12.21
C ASP A 68 -5.65 0.14 12.10
N ALA A 69 -5.03 0.08 10.93
CA ALA A 69 -3.75 0.71 10.66
C ALA A 69 -3.79 2.22 10.83
N LYS A 70 -2.64 2.80 11.21
CA LYS A 70 -2.40 4.24 11.10
C LYS A 70 -1.52 4.51 9.90
N VAL A 71 -2.01 5.27 8.93
CA VAL A 71 -1.36 5.51 7.66
C VAL A 71 -0.93 6.96 7.52
N PHE A 72 0.32 7.16 7.14
CA PHE A 72 0.87 8.45 6.71
C PHE A 72 1.07 8.40 5.19
N LEU A 73 0.25 9.17 4.48
CA LEU A 73 0.37 9.36 3.04
C LEU A 73 1.36 10.50 2.77
N VAL A 74 2.40 10.24 2.03
CA VAL A 74 3.47 11.20 1.76
C VAL A 74 3.54 11.49 0.26
N ASP A 75 3.16 12.69 -0.14
CA ASP A 75 3.18 13.10 -1.54
C ASP A 75 3.21 14.63 -1.65
N PRO A 76 4.24 15.25 -2.30
CA PRO A 76 4.35 16.69 -2.44
C PRO A 76 3.52 17.24 -3.60
N THR A 77 2.84 16.38 -4.38
CA THR A 77 2.17 16.84 -5.60
C THR A 77 0.84 17.53 -5.29
N PRO A 78 0.54 18.66 -5.96
CA PRO A 78 -0.74 19.35 -5.80
C PRO A 78 -1.94 18.45 -6.13
N ARG A 79 -1.78 17.54 -7.08
CA ARG A 79 -2.82 16.58 -7.50
C ARG A 79 -3.24 15.67 -6.34
N SER A 80 -2.28 15.04 -5.67
CA SER A 80 -2.55 14.17 -4.53
C SER A 80 -3.17 14.92 -3.36
N LYS A 81 -2.73 16.15 -3.11
CA LYS A 81 -3.31 17.02 -2.07
C LYS A 81 -4.79 17.34 -2.34
N ILE A 82 -5.12 17.73 -3.57
CA ILE A 82 -6.51 17.97 -3.98
C ILE A 82 -7.33 16.70 -3.83
N TYR A 83 -6.78 15.57 -4.24
CA TYR A 83 -7.43 14.27 -4.12
C TYR A 83 -7.70 13.89 -2.67
N PHE A 84 -6.69 14.05 -1.80
CA PHE A 84 -6.83 13.77 -0.36
C PHE A 84 -7.90 14.64 0.32
N ASN A 85 -8.00 15.94 -0.03
CA ASN A 85 -9.05 16.81 0.50
C ASN A 85 -10.46 16.29 0.13
N ARG A 86 -10.62 15.69 -1.06
CA ARG A 86 -11.89 15.06 -1.45
C ARG A 86 -12.16 13.79 -0.66
N ILE A 87 -11.13 13.03 -0.30
CA ILE A 87 -11.25 11.85 0.57
C ILE A 87 -11.69 12.26 1.96
N GLN A 88 -11.10 13.30 2.55
CA GLN A 88 -11.47 13.79 3.88
C GLN A 88 -12.97 14.15 3.99
N ASN A 89 -13.58 14.68 2.93
CA ASN A 89 -15.01 14.99 2.90
C ASN A 89 -15.91 13.73 2.97
N ASN A 90 -15.33 12.56 2.86
CA ASN A 90 -16.01 11.27 2.89
C ASN A 90 -15.63 10.41 4.13
N PHE A 91 -14.84 10.92 5.04
CA PHE A 91 -14.49 10.21 6.27
C PHE A 91 -15.75 9.77 7.04
N GLY A 92 -15.70 8.55 7.60
CA GLY A 92 -16.82 7.95 8.33
C GLY A 92 -17.96 7.41 7.44
N LYS A 93 -17.92 7.63 6.12
CA LYS A 93 -18.98 7.13 5.23
C LYS A 93 -18.70 5.69 4.81
N THR A 94 -19.78 4.92 4.75
CA THR A 94 -19.77 3.55 4.23
C THR A 94 -20.05 3.57 2.74
N SER A 95 -19.20 2.88 1.97
CA SER A 95 -19.48 2.54 0.57
C SER A 95 -19.15 1.07 0.34
N VAL A 96 -19.76 0.50 -0.68
CA VAL A 96 -19.29 -0.76 -1.24
C VAL A 96 -18.05 -0.42 -2.06
N ASN A 97 -16.90 -0.98 -1.68
CA ASN A 97 -15.66 -0.79 -2.44
C ASN A 97 -15.89 -1.21 -3.91
N ASN A 98 -16.10 -0.23 -4.75
CA ASN A 98 -16.25 -0.42 -6.19
C ASN A 98 -15.04 0.23 -6.86
N TYR A 99 -13.95 -0.50 -6.85
CA TYR A 99 -12.70 -0.05 -7.47
C TYR A 99 -12.73 -0.35 -8.96
N ASN A 100 -12.42 0.66 -9.77
CA ASN A 100 -12.06 0.47 -11.16
C ASN A 100 -10.53 0.40 -11.27
N GLU A 101 -10.03 -0.37 -12.20
CA GLU A 101 -8.60 -0.64 -12.38
C GLU A 101 -7.88 0.46 -13.21
N THR A 102 -8.33 1.72 -13.12
CA THR A 102 -7.87 2.81 -13.99
C THR A 102 -6.80 3.70 -13.37
N GLY A 103 -6.38 3.44 -12.12
CA GLY A 103 -5.43 4.31 -11.39
C GLY A 103 -6.05 5.60 -10.84
N TYR A 104 -7.37 5.74 -10.94
CA TYR A 104 -8.15 6.78 -10.30
C TYR A 104 -9.39 6.16 -9.64
N ILE A 105 -9.56 6.41 -8.36
CA ILE A 105 -10.75 5.97 -7.60
C ILE A 105 -11.52 7.21 -7.14
N ASP A 106 -12.80 7.29 -7.47
CA ASP A 106 -13.65 8.36 -6.90
C ASP A 106 -13.70 8.20 -5.38
N PRO A 107 -13.36 9.22 -4.58
CA PRO A 107 -13.34 9.15 -3.12
C PRO A 107 -14.61 8.58 -2.46
N LYS A 108 -15.77 8.75 -3.08
CA LYS A 108 -17.03 8.18 -2.58
C LYS A 108 -17.17 6.66 -2.75
N ASN A 109 -16.28 6.04 -3.55
CA ASN A 109 -16.27 4.59 -3.76
C ASN A 109 -15.48 3.83 -2.68
N TYR A 110 -14.72 4.55 -1.83
CA TYR A 110 -14.03 3.92 -0.69
C TYR A 110 -14.98 3.67 0.48
N ASN A 111 -14.82 2.54 1.14
CA ASN A 111 -15.39 2.34 2.46
C ASN A 111 -14.53 3.04 3.52
N LEU A 112 -14.91 4.26 3.88
CA LEU A 112 -14.20 5.11 4.82
C LEU A 112 -14.84 5.11 6.23
N LYS A 113 -15.66 4.10 6.54
CA LYS A 113 -16.36 3.99 7.84
C LYS A 113 -15.40 4.07 9.03
N LYS A 114 -14.25 3.42 8.95
CA LYS A 114 -13.21 3.42 9.98
C LYS A 114 -12.18 4.53 9.84
N THR A 115 -12.22 5.30 8.74
CA THR A 115 -11.20 6.28 8.39
C THR A 115 -11.54 7.65 8.97
N ASN A 116 -10.55 8.30 9.57
CA ASN A 116 -10.64 9.63 10.17
C ASN A 116 -9.27 10.34 10.16
N SER A 117 -9.23 11.58 10.62
CA SER A 117 -7.99 12.39 10.65
C SER A 117 -6.91 11.91 11.63
N GLN A 118 -7.20 10.91 12.48
CA GLN A 118 -6.22 10.34 13.41
C GLN A 118 -5.50 9.12 12.82
N ASN A 119 -6.14 8.40 11.90
CA ASN A 119 -5.58 7.19 11.31
C ASN A 119 -5.23 7.29 9.82
N LEU A 120 -5.67 8.33 9.11
CA LEU A 120 -5.22 8.65 7.75
C LEU A 120 -4.75 10.10 7.68
N ILE A 121 -3.44 10.29 7.58
CA ILE A 121 -2.76 11.58 7.70
C ILE A 121 -1.99 11.86 6.41
N PHE A 122 -2.20 13.01 5.80
CA PHE A 122 -1.47 13.44 4.60
C PHE A 122 -0.31 14.36 4.96
N LEU A 123 0.86 14.06 4.43
CA LEU A 123 2.07 14.84 4.57
C LEU A 123 2.48 15.40 3.20
N ASP A 124 2.32 16.70 3.02
CA ASP A 124 2.73 17.46 1.83
C ASP A 124 4.24 17.68 1.86
N LYS A 125 5.01 16.60 1.62
CA LYS A 125 6.48 16.61 1.69
C LYS A 125 7.05 15.64 0.67
N ALA A 126 8.27 15.97 0.19
CA ALA A 126 9.16 15.05 -0.51
C ALA A 126 10.22 14.55 0.48
N PHE A 127 10.68 13.32 0.26
CA PHE A 127 11.87 12.78 0.93
C PHE A 127 13.10 13.00 0.06
#